data_d154ec97829b5596e64bdb3d230a1727
#
_entry.id   d154ec97829b5596e64bdb3d230a1727
#
_cell.length_a   1.000
_cell.length_b   1.000
_cell.length_c   1.000
_cell.angle_alpha   90.00
_cell.angle_beta   90.00
_cell.angle_gamma   90.00
#
_symmetry.space_group_name_H-M   'P 1'
#
loop_
_entity.id
_entity.type
_entity.pdbx_description
1 polymer ?
#
loop_
_entity_poly.entity_id
_entity_poly.type
_entity_poly.pdbx_seq_one_letter_code
_entity_poly.pdbx_strand_id
1 'polypeptide(L)'
;QVDAAIAKLSNAGPNDIIVFYYTGHGFRQKDDNRRPPYIDLRPNYDENPNNLNSKSLADIFQSISGMKARFKLVWADCCNDMSRTYSVKAKAPSATKGFGLNGSLKNGADLFLNAKRLSILATGANPGQRSICNDDFGGFFSYNFLNSIEGQLSFLNSNANWDKIMEETGGKTRKLAMRVECATPANANAKCTQIPYFEKAAQ
;
A
#
# COMPACT_ATOMS: atom_id res chain seq x y z
N GLN A 1 -7.75 18.31 -5.46
CA GLN A 1 -6.56 17.94 -6.25
C GLN A 1 -6.57 16.47 -6.63
N VAL A 2 -6.81 15.52 -5.72
CA VAL A 2 -6.83 14.07 -6.02
C VAL A 2 -7.88 13.73 -7.07
N ASP A 3 -9.12 14.21 -6.94
CA ASP A 3 -10.19 13.94 -7.91
C ASP A 3 -9.85 14.45 -9.30
N ALA A 4 -9.24 15.63 -9.38
CA ALA A 4 -8.80 16.20 -10.65
C ALA A 4 -7.65 15.38 -11.29
N ALA A 5 -6.76 14.82 -10.48
CA ALA A 5 -5.72 13.92 -10.95
C ALA A 5 -6.30 12.60 -11.46
N ILE A 6 -7.22 11.99 -10.70
CA ILE A 6 -7.92 10.76 -11.11
C ILE A 6 -8.72 10.99 -12.40
N ALA A 7 -9.42 12.12 -12.52
CA ALA A 7 -10.17 12.43 -13.74
C ALA A 7 -9.28 12.45 -15.00
N LYS A 8 -8.04 12.92 -14.90
CA LYS A 8 -7.09 12.91 -16.02
C LYS A 8 -6.68 11.49 -16.44
N LEU A 9 -6.68 10.53 -15.50
CA LEU A 9 -6.35 9.14 -15.78
C LEU A 9 -7.44 8.44 -16.64
N SER A 10 -8.64 9.01 -16.74
CA SER A 10 -9.72 8.47 -17.61
C SER A 10 -9.34 8.42 -19.09
N ASN A 11 -8.33 9.19 -19.52
CA ASN A 11 -7.78 9.16 -20.87
C ASN A 11 -6.85 7.98 -21.13
N ALA A 12 -6.52 7.18 -20.11
CA ALA A 12 -5.65 6.03 -20.26
C ALA A 12 -6.25 5.00 -21.24
N GLY A 13 -5.43 4.56 -22.18
CA GLY A 13 -5.78 3.56 -23.18
C GLY A 13 -5.61 2.11 -22.69
N PRO A 14 -5.99 1.15 -23.54
CA PRO A 14 -5.99 -0.29 -23.16
C PRO A 14 -4.59 -0.88 -22.96
N ASN A 15 -3.54 -0.18 -23.33
CA ASN A 15 -2.16 -0.62 -23.16
C ASN A 15 -1.43 0.12 -22.03
N ASP A 16 -2.09 1.07 -21.39
CA ASP A 16 -1.48 1.87 -20.34
C ASP A 16 -1.48 1.13 -18.99
N ILE A 17 -0.57 1.56 -18.13
CA ILE A 17 -0.47 1.15 -16.73
C ILE A 17 -0.79 2.37 -15.88
N ILE A 18 -1.72 2.22 -14.93
CA ILE A 18 -2.03 3.25 -13.95
C ILE A 18 -1.46 2.83 -12.59
N VAL A 19 -0.70 3.71 -11.97
CA VAL A 19 -0.24 3.54 -10.58
C VAL A 19 -0.70 4.76 -9.78
N PHE A 20 -1.51 4.52 -8.76
CA PHE A 20 -1.82 5.48 -7.72
C PHE A 20 -1.03 5.09 -6.47
N TYR A 21 -0.20 5.99 -5.99
CA TYR A 21 0.58 5.80 -4.77
C TYR A 21 0.29 6.90 -3.76
N TYR A 22 0.08 6.49 -2.52
CA TYR A 22 -0.05 7.38 -1.39
C TYR A 22 0.79 6.87 -0.21
N THR A 23 1.52 7.76 0.43
CA THR A 23 2.16 7.53 1.73
C THR A 23 1.88 8.72 2.63
N GLY A 24 1.51 8.45 3.87
CA GLY A 24 1.15 9.51 4.81
C GLY A 24 0.18 9.04 5.86
N HIS A 25 -0.55 9.99 6.44
CA HIS A 25 -1.56 9.64 7.43
C HIS A 25 -2.80 9.03 6.78
N GLY A 26 -3.36 8.05 7.46
CA GLY A 26 -4.63 7.45 7.10
C GLY A 26 -5.41 7.10 8.36
N PHE A 27 -6.69 6.85 8.17
CA PHE A 27 -7.58 6.52 9.27
C PHE A 27 -8.76 5.67 8.80
N ARG A 28 -9.50 5.14 9.76
CA ARG A 28 -10.74 4.43 9.52
C ARG A 28 -11.92 5.26 9.99
N GLN A 29 -12.99 5.33 9.20
CA GLN A 29 -14.27 5.88 9.66
C GLN A 29 -15.07 4.79 10.39
N LYS A 30 -15.73 5.17 11.49
CA LYS A 30 -16.44 4.24 12.37
C LYS A 30 -17.56 3.50 11.65
N ASP A 31 -18.26 4.17 10.75
CA ASP A 31 -19.45 3.65 10.09
C ASP A 31 -19.17 3.07 8.69
N ASP A 32 -17.89 3.01 8.27
CA ASP A 32 -17.50 2.38 7.01
C ASP A 32 -17.00 0.96 7.25
N ASN A 33 -17.76 -0.03 6.78
CA ASN A 33 -17.43 -1.45 6.90
C ASN A 33 -16.42 -1.92 5.85
N ARG A 34 -16.05 -1.09 4.87
CA ARG A 34 -15.05 -1.43 3.87
C ARG A 34 -13.66 -1.57 4.51
N ARG A 35 -12.86 -2.47 3.99
CA ARG A 35 -11.54 -2.77 4.58
C ARG A 35 -10.47 -1.70 4.32
N PRO A 36 -10.41 -1.05 3.13
CA PRO A 36 -9.40 -0.04 2.86
C PRO A 36 -9.56 1.21 3.74
N PRO A 37 -8.46 1.90 4.06
CA PRO A 37 -8.50 3.13 4.85
C PRO A 37 -8.98 4.34 4.05
N TYR A 38 -9.16 5.44 4.77
CA TYR A 38 -9.21 6.78 4.20
C TYR A 38 -7.81 7.39 4.21
N ILE A 39 -7.40 8.00 3.12
CA ILE A 39 -6.19 8.83 3.05
C ILE A 39 -6.50 10.22 3.62
N ASP A 40 -5.55 10.75 4.38
CA ASP A 40 -5.68 12.04 5.07
C ASP A 40 -4.97 13.12 4.24
N LEU A 41 -5.76 14.07 3.74
CA LEU A 41 -5.29 15.14 2.86
C LEU A 41 -5.34 16.50 3.55
N ARG A 42 -5.49 16.53 4.88
CA ARG A 42 -5.53 17.78 5.64
C ARG A 42 -4.18 18.50 5.56
N PRO A 43 -4.19 19.81 5.33
CA PRO A 43 -2.97 20.60 5.42
C PRO A 43 -2.48 20.76 6.87
N ASN A 44 -3.42 20.77 7.84
CA ASN A 44 -3.14 20.84 9.27
C ASN A 44 -3.91 19.76 10.01
N TYR A 45 -3.25 19.08 10.96
CA TYR A 45 -3.85 17.97 11.71
C TYR A 45 -4.83 18.40 12.80
N ASP A 46 -4.92 19.70 13.10
CA ASP A 46 -5.86 20.26 14.08
C ASP A 46 -7.31 20.25 13.57
N GLU A 47 -7.51 20.12 12.27
CA GLU A 47 -8.83 20.04 11.67
C GLU A 47 -9.39 18.60 11.79
N ASN A 48 -10.71 18.49 11.90
CA ASN A 48 -11.36 17.19 11.79
C ASN A 48 -11.38 16.71 10.33
N PRO A 49 -11.08 15.42 10.05
CA PRO A 49 -11.23 14.88 8.70
C PRO A 49 -12.69 14.99 8.24
N ASN A 50 -12.87 15.38 7.02
CA ASN A 50 -14.16 15.49 6.36
C ASN A 50 -14.00 15.09 4.87
N ASN A 51 -15.10 15.10 4.12
CA ASN A 51 -15.11 14.71 2.70
C ASN A 51 -14.27 15.63 1.79
N LEU A 52 -13.91 16.83 2.24
CA LEU A 52 -13.09 17.78 1.48
C LEU A 52 -11.59 17.53 1.68
N ASN A 53 -11.21 17.03 2.85
CA ASN A 53 -9.81 16.83 3.25
C ASN A 53 -9.45 15.36 3.54
N SER A 54 -10.25 14.43 3.07
CA SER A 54 -9.96 12.99 3.09
C SER A 54 -10.64 12.29 1.92
N LYS A 55 -10.10 11.13 1.53
CA LYS A 55 -10.67 10.30 0.46
C LYS A 55 -10.64 8.84 0.86
N SER A 56 -11.74 8.14 0.58
CA SER A 56 -11.78 6.69 0.72
C SER A 56 -10.88 6.03 -0.33
N LEU A 57 -9.98 5.19 0.10
CA LEU A 57 -9.13 4.42 -0.82
C LEU A 57 -9.94 3.39 -1.60
N ALA A 58 -11.04 2.90 -1.05
CA ALA A 58 -11.97 2.03 -1.76
C ALA A 58 -12.62 2.74 -2.96
N ASP A 59 -13.04 4.01 -2.78
CA ASP A 59 -13.64 4.80 -3.87
C ASP A 59 -12.61 5.14 -4.95
N ILE A 60 -11.37 5.44 -4.55
CA ILE A 60 -10.25 5.64 -5.48
C ILE A 60 -10.02 4.36 -6.29
N PHE A 61 -9.96 3.20 -5.62
CA PHE A 61 -9.77 1.91 -6.28
C PHE A 61 -10.91 1.58 -7.23
N GLN A 62 -12.15 1.79 -6.82
CA GLN A 62 -13.31 1.58 -7.68
C GLN A 62 -13.24 2.44 -8.94
N SER A 63 -12.92 3.73 -8.79
CA SER A 63 -12.81 4.67 -9.91
C SER A 63 -11.70 4.26 -10.89
N ILE A 64 -10.51 3.92 -10.37
CA ILE A 64 -9.37 3.52 -11.20
C ILE A 64 -9.60 2.15 -11.84
N SER A 65 -10.20 1.21 -11.11
CA SER A 65 -10.49 -0.14 -11.63
C SER A 65 -11.43 -0.10 -12.85
N GLY A 66 -12.36 0.84 -12.90
CA GLY A 66 -13.27 1.04 -14.04
C GLY A 66 -12.61 1.57 -15.31
N MET A 67 -11.36 2.03 -15.24
CA MET A 67 -10.65 2.62 -16.39
C MET A 67 -10.15 1.55 -17.38
N LYS A 68 -9.89 1.99 -18.64
CA LYS A 68 -9.50 1.08 -19.74
C LYS A 68 -8.07 0.54 -19.64
N ALA A 69 -7.23 1.07 -18.77
CA ALA A 69 -5.83 0.66 -18.63
C ALA A 69 -5.68 -0.85 -18.41
N ARG A 70 -4.62 -1.42 -18.96
CA ARG A 70 -4.31 -2.86 -18.88
C ARG A 70 -4.06 -3.32 -17.45
N PHE A 71 -3.23 -2.56 -16.73
CA PHE A 71 -2.87 -2.84 -15.36
C PHE A 71 -3.11 -1.60 -14.49
N LYS A 72 -3.67 -1.81 -13.32
CA LYS A 72 -3.97 -0.73 -12.38
C LYS A 72 -3.53 -1.13 -10.97
N LEU A 73 -2.69 -0.31 -10.37
CA LEU A 73 -2.23 -0.49 -9.00
C LEU A 73 -2.62 0.73 -8.17
N VAL A 74 -3.45 0.52 -7.17
CA VAL A 74 -3.71 1.48 -6.11
C VAL A 74 -2.98 1.01 -4.86
N TRP A 75 -2.01 1.79 -4.43
CA TRP A 75 -1.09 1.43 -3.35
C TRP A 75 -1.03 2.52 -2.31
N ALA A 76 -1.32 2.19 -1.04
CA ALA A 76 -1.27 3.15 0.06
C ALA A 76 -0.55 2.58 1.28
N ASP A 77 0.45 3.31 1.77
CA ASP A 77 1.13 3.02 3.03
C ASP A 77 0.69 4.04 4.08
N CYS A 78 -0.42 3.73 4.73
CA CYS A 78 -1.03 4.57 5.75
C CYS A 78 -1.78 3.74 6.79
N CYS A 79 -2.04 4.36 7.94
CA CYS A 79 -2.79 3.72 9.02
C CYS A 79 -4.24 3.45 8.63
N ASN A 80 -4.82 2.40 9.21
CA ASN A 80 -6.21 1.99 9.06
C ASN A 80 -6.87 1.81 10.45
N ASP A 81 -6.56 2.72 11.37
CA ASP A 81 -7.00 2.73 12.75
C ASP A 81 -7.90 3.94 13.01
N MET A 82 -8.79 3.82 13.97
CA MET A 82 -9.67 4.91 14.41
C MET A 82 -8.97 5.92 15.33
N SER A 83 -7.85 5.53 15.95
CA SER A 83 -7.14 6.39 16.88
C SER A 83 -6.18 7.33 16.13
N ARG A 84 -6.36 8.63 16.33
CA ARG A 84 -5.57 9.69 15.69
C ARG A 84 -4.29 10.04 16.45
N THR A 85 -4.02 9.40 17.55
CA THR A 85 -2.96 9.76 18.48
C THR A 85 -1.93 8.64 18.60
N TYR A 86 -0.82 8.76 17.96
CA TYR A 86 0.49 8.16 18.28
C TYR A 86 1.30 7.89 17.03
N SER A 87 2.44 8.55 16.93
CA SER A 87 3.52 8.12 16.03
C SER A 87 4.30 6.99 16.71
N VAL A 88 4.41 5.86 16.07
CA VAL A 88 5.33 4.80 16.51
C VAL A 88 6.68 5.09 15.85
N LYS A 89 7.65 5.55 16.62
CA LYS A 89 9.05 5.64 16.14
C LYS A 89 9.67 4.25 16.26
N ALA A 90 9.85 3.59 15.14
CA ALA A 90 10.50 2.31 15.08
C ALA A 90 11.99 2.47 14.84
N LYS A 91 12.83 1.96 15.77
CA LYS A 91 14.21 1.67 15.45
C LYS A 91 14.25 0.39 14.63
N ALA A 92 14.43 0.49 13.32
CA ALA A 92 14.59 -0.68 12.49
C ALA A 92 16.06 -0.97 12.21
N PRO A 93 16.42 -2.22 11.92
CA PRO A 93 17.76 -2.53 11.46
C PRO A 93 18.03 -1.83 10.14
N SER A 94 19.20 -1.20 10.03
CA SER A 94 19.70 -0.57 8.80
C SER A 94 19.61 -1.55 7.64
N ALA A 95 18.89 -1.22 6.61
CA ALA A 95 18.79 -2.00 5.38
C ALA A 95 19.33 -1.16 4.22
N THR A 96 20.58 -1.36 3.91
CA THR A 96 21.20 -0.82 2.71
C THR A 96 21.03 -1.79 1.56
N LYS A 97 20.01 -1.62 0.73
CA LYS A 97 19.99 -2.19 -0.61
C LYS A 97 19.43 -1.15 -1.56
N GLY A 98 20.31 -0.65 -2.44
CA GLY A 98 19.87 0.09 -3.61
C GLY A 98 19.07 -0.83 -4.55
N PHE A 99 18.06 -0.29 -5.20
CA PHE A 99 17.33 -1.00 -6.26
C PHE A 99 18.27 -1.26 -7.43
N GLY A 100 18.69 -2.50 -7.61
CA GLY A 100 19.42 -2.94 -8.78
C GLY A 100 18.42 -3.42 -9.84
N LEU A 101 18.24 -2.67 -10.92
CA LEU A 101 17.34 -3.00 -12.04
C LEU A 101 17.88 -4.15 -12.91
N ASN A 102 18.20 -5.29 -12.33
CA ASN A 102 18.52 -6.50 -13.08
C ASN A 102 17.27 -7.39 -13.24
N GLY A 103 16.22 -6.81 -13.85
CA GLY A 103 14.96 -7.50 -14.05
C GLY A 103 14.85 -8.25 -15.37
N SER A 104 14.17 -9.37 -15.38
CA SER A 104 13.76 -10.09 -16.57
C SER A 104 12.64 -9.35 -17.29
N LEU A 105 12.83 -9.01 -18.57
CA LEU A 105 11.77 -8.45 -19.41
C LEU A 105 10.52 -9.35 -19.44
N LYS A 106 10.73 -10.67 -19.46
CA LYS A 106 9.63 -11.65 -19.37
C LYS A 106 8.83 -11.48 -18.08
N ASN A 107 9.50 -11.42 -16.94
CA ASN A 107 8.83 -11.27 -15.63
C ASN A 107 8.09 -9.93 -15.55
N GLY A 108 8.68 -8.87 -16.10
CA GLY A 108 8.02 -7.58 -16.23
C GLY A 108 6.73 -7.66 -17.08
N ALA A 109 6.79 -8.35 -18.19
CA ALA A 109 5.62 -8.58 -19.04
C ALA A 109 4.56 -9.43 -18.32
N ASP A 110 4.96 -10.50 -17.64
CA ASP A 110 4.05 -11.38 -16.88
C ASP A 110 3.32 -10.60 -15.76
N LEU A 111 3.97 -9.66 -15.10
CA LEU A 111 3.38 -8.86 -14.04
C LEU A 111 2.50 -7.70 -14.56
N PHE A 112 2.95 -6.97 -15.56
CA PHE A 112 2.34 -5.69 -15.93
C PHE A 112 1.66 -5.68 -17.30
N LEU A 113 2.04 -6.59 -18.21
CA LEU A 113 1.53 -6.62 -19.58
C LEU A 113 0.68 -7.87 -19.87
N ASN A 114 0.23 -8.56 -18.83
CA ASN A 114 -0.59 -9.76 -18.98
C ASN A 114 -1.84 -9.49 -19.86
N ALA A 115 -2.28 -10.50 -20.61
CA ALA A 115 -3.42 -10.40 -21.52
C ALA A 115 -4.73 -10.08 -20.77
N LYS A 116 -4.87 -10.55 -19.54
CA LYS A 116 -6.03 -10.23 -18.68
C LYS A 116 -5.79 -8.92 -17.95
N ARG A 117 -6.74 -8.00 -18.09
CA ARG A 117 -6.72 -6.76 -17.31
C ARG A 117 -6.77 -7.07 -15.82
N LEU A 118 -5.92 -6.41 -15.06
CA LEU A 118 -5.81 -6.64 -13.62
C LEU A 118 -5.80 -5.30 -12.88
N SER A 119 -6.59 -5.22 -11.83
CA SER A 119 -6.55 -4.12 -10.87
C SER A 119 -6.16 -4.68 -9.51
N ILE A 120 -5.21 -4.03 -8.84
CA ILE A 120 -4.74 -4.41 -7.50
C ILE A 120 -4.88 -3.22 -6.57
N LEU A 121 -5.50 -3.45 -5.42
CA LEU A 121 -5.44 -2.59 -4.26
C LEU A 121 -4.48 -3.21 -3.25
N ALA A 122 -3.54 -2.41 -2.75
CA ALA A 122 -2.57 -2.81 -1.75
C ALA A 122 -2.48 -1.75 -0.65
N THR A 123 -2.77 -2.11 0.59
CA THR A 123 -2.70 -1.19 1.73
C THR A 123 -1.78 -1.68 2.82
N GLY A 124 -1.11 -0.73 3.50
CA GLY A 124 -0.12 -1.03 4.52
C GLY A 124 -0.66 -1.73 5.76
N ALA A 125 -1.96 -1.60 6.05
CA ALA A 125 -2.55 -2.12 7.28
C ALA A 125 -4.00 -2.59 7.09
N ASN A 126 -4.36 -3.67 7.76
CA ASN A 126 -5.74 -4.12 7.91
C ASN A 126 -6.55 -3.18 8.83
N PRO A 127 -7.89 -3.25 8.79
CA PRO A 127 -8.75 -2.52 9.73
C PRO A 127 -8.32 -2.67 11.19
N GLY A 128 -8.25 -1.54 11.91
CA GLY A 128 -7.81 -1.48 13.30
C GLY A 128 -6.30 -1.55 13.50
N GLN A 129 -5.50 -1.52 12.43
CA GLN A 129 -4.04 -1.58 12.51
C GLN A 129 -3.38 -0.29 12.01
N ARG A 130 -2.17 -0.08 12.49
CA ARG A 130 -1.30 1.02 12.06
C ARG A 130 -0.31 0.55 11.00
N SER A 131 0.02 1.44 10.08
CA SER A 131 1.19 1.29 9.24
C SER A 131 2.39 1.91 9.94
N ILE A 132 3.46 1.13 10.04
CA ILE A 132 4.67 1.51 10.77
C ILE A 132 5.69 2.01 9.77
N CYS A 133 6.39 3.07 10.13
CA CYS A 133 7.49 3.62 9.36
C CYS A 133 8.70 3.89 10.25
N ASN A 134 9.85 4.08 9.62
CA ASN A 134 11.05 4.61 10.24
C ASN A 134 11.75 5.59 9.30
N ASP A 135 12.78 6.27 9.83
CA ASP A 135 13.51 7.31 9.08
C ASP A 135 14.48 6.73 8.04
N ASP A 136 14.88 5.45 8.15
CA ASP A 136 15.90 4.84 7.28
C ASP A 136 15.35 4.41 5.91
N PHE A 137 14.14 3.84 5.87
CA PHE A 137 13.56 3.30 4.63
C PHE A 137 12.06 3.56 4.45
N GLY A 138 11.49 4.43 5.29
CA GLY A 138 10.08 4.81 5.21
C GLY A 138 9.12 3.76 5.76
N GLY A 139 7.98 3.60 5.12
CA GLY A 139 6.95 2.67 5.56
C GLY A 139 7.35 1.19 5.37
N PHE A 140 7.11 0.38 6.39
CA PHE A 140 7.46 -1.05 6.38
C PHE A 140 6.76 -1.82 5.26
N PHE A 141 5.52 -1.47 5.00
CA PHE A 141 4.78 -2.08 3.91
C PHE A 141 5.39 -1.72 2.55
N SER A 142 5.58 -0.43 2.27
CA SER A 142 6.14 0.04 1.00
C SER A 142 7.51 -0.56 0.74
N TYR A 143 8.38 -0.56 1.75
CA TYR A 143 9.70 -1.19 1.66
C TYR A 143 9.63 -2.67 1.27
N ASN A 144 8.81 -3.45 1.97
CA ASN A 144 8.68 -4.88 1.68
C ASN A 144 7.95 -5.16 0.36
N PHE A 145 6.99 -4.31 -0.02
CA PHE A 145 6.26 -4.43 -1.27
C PHE A 145 7.18 -4.24 -2.48
N LEU A 146 7.99 -3.18 -2.45
CA LEU A 146 8.99 -2.93 -3.49
C LEU A 146 10.03 -4.04 -3.57
N ASN A 147 10.56 -4.52 -2.44
CA ASN A 147 11.49 -5.65 -2.41
C ASN A 147 10.87 -6.95 -2.94
N SER A 148 9.59 -7.18 -2.71
CA SER A 148 8.90 -8.37 -3.23
C SER A 148 8.67 -8.25 -4.74
N ILE A 149 8.32 -7.07 -5.25
CA ILE A 149 8.24 -6.80 -6.69
C ILE A 149 9.62 -7.03 -7.35
N GLU A 150 10.68 -6.48 -6.78
CA GLU A 150 12.04 -6.65 -7.30
C GLU A 150 12.46 -8.12 -7.34
N GLY A 151 12.16 -8.87 -6.28
CA GLY A 151 12.42 -10.30 -6.22
C GLY A 151 11.68 -11.08 -7.31
N GLN A 152 10.43 -10.72 -7.59
CA GLN A 152 9.66 -11.35 -8.66
C GLN A 152 10.11 -10.90 -10.06
N LEU A 153 10.64 -9.69 -10.21
CA LEU A 153 11.21 -9.22 -11.46
C LEU A 153 12.57 -9.85 -11.78
N SER A 154 13.28 -10.37 -10.78
CA SER A 154 14.61 -10.98 -10.94
C SER A 154 14.62 -12.05 -12.05
N PHE A 155 15.69 -12.07 -12.85
CA PHE A 155 15.90 -13.11 -13.88
C PHE A 155 16.09 -14.52 -13.29
N LEU A 156 16.37 -14.63 -12.00
CA LEU A 156 16.43 -15.91 -11.29
C LEU A 156 15.03 -16.50 -11.01
N ASN A 157 13.98 -15.70 -11.15
CA ASN A 157 12.61 -16.14 -10.99
C ASN A 157 12.02 -16.55 -12.36
N SER A 158 11.55 -17.77 -12.49
CA SER A 158 10.97 -18.29 -13.74
C SER A 158 9.46 -18.05 -13.86
N ASN A 159 8.79 -17.64 -12.77
CA ASN A 159 7.34 -17.55 -12.71
C ASN A 159 6.91 -16.38 -11.79
N ALA A 160 7.03 -15.17 -12.33
CA ALA A 160 6.63 -13.95 -11.63
C ALA A 160 5.11 -13.83 -11.57
N ASN A 161 4.56 -13.60 -10.37
CA ASN A 161 3.13 -13.39 -10.23
C ASN A 161 2.80 -12.52 -8.99
N TRP A 162 1.64 -11.88 -9.04
CA TRP A 162 1.18 -10.97 -8.01
C TRP A 162 0.80 -11.67 -6.69
N ASP A 163 0.37 -12.93 -6.72
CA ASP A 163 0.03 -13.66 -5.48
C ASP A 163 1.26 -13.87 -4.61
N LYS A 164 2.40 -14.22 -5.22
CA LYS A 164 3.67 -14.31 -4.50
C LYS A 164 4.14 -12.96 -3.95
N ILE A 165 3.99 -11.87 -4.73
CA ILE A 165 4.31 -10.53 -4.24
C ILE A 165 3.50 -10.21 -2.98
N MET A 166 2.20 -10.46 -3.01
CA MET A 166 1.30 -10.18 -1.88
C MET A 166 1.61 -11.04 -0.66
N GLU A 167 1.83 -12.34 -0.85
CA GLU A 167 2.19 -13.28 0.21
C GLU A 167 3.51 -12.89 0.89
N GLU A 168 4.57 -12.69 0.09
CA GLU A 168 5.89 -12.31 0.59
C GLU A 168 5.86 -10.98 1.32
N THR A 169 5.19 -9.97 0.74
CA THR A 169 5.03 -8.66 1.36
C THR A 169 4.33 -8.76 2.70
N GLY A 170 3.22 -9.50 2.76
CA GLY A 170 2.46 -9.71 3.98
C GLY A 170 3.32 -10.36 5.08
N GLY A 171 4.03 -11.43 4.74
CA GLY A 171 4.91 -12.15 5.67
C GLY A 171 6.08 -11.30 6.17
N LYS A 172 6.77 -10.59 5.26
CA LYS A 172 7.91 -9.73 5.60
C LYS A 172 7.48 -8.52 6.45
N THR A 173 6.37 -7.86 6.09
CA THR A 173 5.85 -6.69 6.82
C THR A 173 5.44 -7.09 8.24
N ARG A 174 4.70 -8.18 8.40
CA ARG A 174 4.31 -8.69 9.72
C ARG A 174 5.53 -9.00 10.59
N LYS A 175 6.53 -9.73 10.05
CA LYS A 175 7.75 -10.08 10.78
C LYS A 175 8.54 -8.84 11.20
N LEU A 176 8.59 -7.81 10.36
CA LEU A 176 9.27 -6.56 10.67
C LEU A 176 8.53 -5.79 11.77
N ALA A 177 7.21 -5.67 11.68
CA ALA A 177 6.37 -5.01 12.68
C ALA A 177 6.50 -5.66 14.07
N MET A 178 6.57 -6.97 14.17
CA MET A 178 6.74 -7.69 15.44
C MET A 178 8.07 -7.42 16.15
N ARG A 179 9.03 -6.76 15.51
CA ARG A 179 10.28 -6.32 16.14
C ARG A 179 10.15 -4.96 16.82
N VAL A 180 9.07 -4.26 16.57
CA VAL A 180 8.79 -2.92 17.09
C VAL A 180 7.86 -3.01 18.29
N GLU A 181 8.06 -2.15 19.28
CA GLU A 181 7.19 -2.03 20.43
C GLU A 181 6.09 -1.01 20.18
N CYS A 182 4.87 -1.46 20.36
CA CYS A 182 3.66 -0.63 20.31
C CYS A 182 3.04 -0.63 21.72
N ALA A 183 3.68 0.08 22.64
CA ALA A 183 3.20 0.17 24.02
C ALA A 183 1.76 0.68 24.06
N THR A 184 0.92 0.00 24.80
CA THR A 184 -0.44 0.42 25.10
C THR A 184 -0.58 0.66 26.60
N PRO A 185 -1.58 1.42 27.07
CA PRO A 185 -1.82 1.57 28.53
C PRO A 185 -1.98 0.23 29.27
N ALA A 186 -2.48 -0.79 28.58
CA ALA A 186 -2.67 -2.13 29.15
C ALA A 186 -1.41 -3.01 29.07
N ASN A 187 -0.47 -2.74 28.15
CA ASN A 187 0.74 -3.53 27.97
C ASN A 187 1.89 -2.68 27.41
N ALA A 188 2.83 -2.35 28.27
CA ALA A 188 4.00 -1.53 27.92
C ALA A 188 4.97 -2.21 26.94
N ASN A 189 4.95 -3.55 26.85
CA ASN A 189 5.85 -4.34 26.00
C ASN A 189 5.12 -4.97 24.79
N ALA A 190 3.91 -4.50 24.47
CA ALA A 190 3.18 -5.04 23.34
C ALA A 190 3.96 -4.85 22.04
N LYS A 191 4.05 -5.89 21.23
CA LYS A 191 4.63 -5.81 19.90
C LYS A 191 3.62 -5.29 18.89
N CYS A 192 4.11 -4.55 17.91
CA CYS A 192 3.26 -4.03 16.85
C CYS A 192 2.72 -5.16 15.97
N THR A 193 1.50 -4.99 15.51
CA THR A 193 0.90 -5.84 14.49
C THR A 193 0.59 -5.00 13.26
N GLN A 194 1.16 -5.40 12.15
CA GLN A 194 0.86 -4.78 10.85
C GLN A 194 0.74 -5.90 9.81
N ILE A 195 -0.45 -6.03 9.26
CA ILE A 195 -0.76 -7.01 8.23
C ILE A 195 -1.32 -6.24 7.04
N PRO A 196 -0.62 -6.18 5.92
CA PRO A 196 -1.12 -5.56 4.70
C PRO A 196 -2.42 -6.20 4.23
N TYR A 197 -3.27 -5.40 3.59
CA TYR A 197 -4.46 -5.88 2.91
C TYR A 197 -4.28 -5.76 1.41
N PHE A 198 -4.72 -6.79 0.69
CA PHE A 198 -4.69 -6.84 -0.77
C PHE A 198 -6.05 -7.26 -1.32
N GLU A 199 -6.39 -6.67 -2.46
CA GLU A 199 -7.57 -7.02 -3.24
C GLU A 199 -7.21 -7.05 -4.71
N LYS A 200 -7.67 -8.07 -5.45
CA LYS A 200 -7.53 -8.17 -6.91
C LYS A 200 -8.89 -8.16 -7.56
N ALA A 201 -9.03 -7.35 -8.59
CA ALA A 201 -10.17 -7.36 -9.49
C ALA A 201 -9.67 -7.69 -10.91
N ALA A 202 -10.10 -8.84 -11.43
CA ALA A 202 -9.92 -9.21 -12.84
C ALA A 202 -11.08 -8.60 -13.66
N GLN A 203 -10.78 -8.08 -14.85
CA GLN A 203 -11.74 -7.54 -15.79
C GLN A 203 -11.69 -8.29 -17.13
#